data_3f40cfe9f2490408602477dfe9f58f2d
#
_entry.id   3f40cfe9f2490408602477dfe9f58f2d
#
_cell.length_a   1.000
_cell.length_b   1.000
_cell.length_c   1.000
_cell.angle_alpha   90.00
_cell.angle_beta   90.00
_cell.angle_gamma   90.00
#
_symmetry.space_group_name_H-M   'P 1'
#
loop_
_entity.id
_entity.type
_entity.pdbx_description
1 polymer ?
#
loop_
_entity_poly.entity_id
_entity_poly.type
_entity_poly.pdbx_seq_one_letter_code
_entity_poly.pdbx_strand_id
1 'polypeptide(L)'
;MNLLSKLSSSAKAKTIEPREIFMTLPSKAPGYGYPRDVQSEVWKKWFDIRNEKNVILKMNTGSGKTVVGLIMLQSCLNEEKGPAIYVVPDNYLVKQVIDEAKRLGISATEDKDDYSYSNSKAILVTSIQTIVNGYSYFGMREGGNYPIGSIIIDDVHACMDKIISQFMIKIDAESDAYKELIAIFSSSLKDYNPKNYIDIVEMKDCRKKMLVPYWEWQRQQDNIYRILTKYDNSKNSAIYFGLPLIERSLETSDCIITASAIEISPKGIDLEIGRAHV
;
A
#
# COMPACT_ATOMS: atom_id res chain seq x y z
N MET A 1 -44.04 -33.12 12.20
CA MET A 1 -42.97 -32.29 12.82
C MET A 1 -41.68 -32.51 12.02
N ASN A 2 -41.28 -31.51 11.27
CA ASN A 2 -40.37 -31.66 10.14
C ASN A 2 -38.90 -31.71 10.61
N LEU A 3 -38.14 -32.78 10.31
CA LEU A 3 -36.70 -32.94 10.63
C LEU A 3 -35.85 -31.80 10.09
N LEU A 4 -36.27 -31.15 8.99
CA LEU A 4 -35.61 -30.00 8.38
C LEU A 4 -35.62 -28.73 9.28
N SER A 5 -36.65 -28.55 10.13
CA SER A 5 -36.70 -27.42 11.05
C SER A 5 -35.79 -27.58 12.27
N LYS A 6 -35.31 -28.80 12.57
CA LYS A 6 -34.34 -29.08 13.64
C LYS A 6 -32.89 -28.95 13.15
N LEU A 7 -32.65 -29.06 11.86
CA LEU A 7 -31.31 -28.89 11.27
C LEU A 7 -30.93 -27.41 11.05
N SER A 8 -31.92 -26.51 10.97
CA SER A 8 -31.69 -25.07 10.81
C SER A 8 -31.42 -24.32 12.13
N SER A 9 -31.56 -24.96 13.28
CA SER A 9 -31.48 -24.32 14.59
C SER A 9 -30.21 -24.56 15.40
N SER A 10 -29.13 -25.12 14.79
CA SER A 10 -27.87 -25.39 15.47
C SER A 10 -26.60 -24.98 14.75
N ALA A 11 -26.64 -23.96 13.93
CA ALA A 11 -25.41 -23.23 13.63
C ALA A 11 -25.04 -22.48 14.93
N LYS A 12 -24.20 -23.07 15.78
CA LYS A 12 -23.60 -22.36 16.93
C LYS A 12 -23.04 -21.05 16.39
N ALA A 13 -23.56 -19.93 16.91
CA ALA A 13 -23.01 -18.62 16.59
C ALA A 13 -21.49 -18.69 16.81
N LYS A 14 -20.73 -18.31 15.79
CA LYS A 14 -19.28 -18.28 15.90
C LYS A 14 -18.89 -17.28 16.96
N THR A 15 -17.97 -17.65 17.86
CA THR A 15 -17.46 -16.66 18.83
C THR A 15 -16.76 -15.52 18.12
N ILE A 16 -16.98 -14.29 18.60
CA ILE A 16 -16.37 -13.07 18.07
C ILE A 16 -15.31 -12.52 19.02
N GLU A 17 -15.23 -12.99 20.26
CA GLU A 17 -14.22 -12.56 21.23
C GLU A 17 -12.86 -13.14 20.85
N PRO A 18 -11.82 -12.30 20.62
CA PRO A 18 -10.52 -12.75 20.05
C PRO A 18 -9.81 -13.82 20.87
N ARG A 19 -9.82 -13.70 22.19
CA ARG A 19 -9.16 -14.67 23.06
C ARG A 19 -9.88 -16.02 23.00
N GLU A 20 -11.19 -16.04 22.97
CA GLU A 20 -11.98 -17.28 22.81
C GLU A 20 -11.74 -17.89 21.43
N ILE A 21 -11.68 -17.07 20.36
CA ILE A 21 -11.31 -17.55 19.03
C ILE A 21 -9.96 -18.24 19.10
N PHE A 22 -8.93 -17.57 19.64
CA PHE A 22 -7.60 -18.15 19.76
C PHE A 22 -7.60 -19.46 20.52
N MET A 23 -8.33 -19.55 21.64
CA MET A 23 -8.38 -20.78 22.48
C MET A 23 -9.08 -21.93 21.78
N THR A 24 -10.08 -21.65 20.94
CA THR A 24 -10.93 -22.66 20.28
C THR A 24 -10.48 -23.06 18.88
N LEU A 25 -9.40 -22.45 18.33
CA LEU A 25 -8.85 -22.87 17.05
C LEU A 25 -8.45 -24.34 17.05
N PRO A 26 -9.00 -25.17 16.11
CA PRO A 26 -8.89 -26.62 16.20
C PRO A 26 -7.53 -27.19 15.79
N SER A 27 -6.77 -26.45 15.00
CA SER A 27 -5.58 -26.97 14.29
C SER A 27 -4.31 -26.18 14.53
N LYS A 28 -4.18 -25.58 15.74
CA LYS A 28 -2.96 -24.81 16.09
C LYS A 28 -1.72 -25.70 16.12
N ALA A 29 -0.63 -25.20 15.57
CA ALA A 29 0.68 -25.83 15.66
C ALA A 29 1.18 -25.90 17.13
N PRO A 30 2.10 -26.81 17.45
CA PRO A 30 2.78 -26.83 18.76
C PRO A 30 3.39 -25.44 19.08
N GLY A 31 3.24 -24.99 20.32
CA GLY A 31 3.70 -23.66 20.76
C GLY A 31 2.61 -22.59 20.82
N TYR A 32 1.43 -22.80 20.25
CA TYR A 32 0.28 -21.89 20.31
C TYR A 32 -0.78 -22.32 21.35
N GLY A 33 -0.36 -22.92 22.45
CA GLY A 33 -1.30 -23.40 23.49
C GLY A 33 -2.09 -22.26 24.14
N TYR A 34 -1.39 -21.25 24.60
CA TYR A 34 -1.99 -20.07 25.25
C TYR A 34 -1.49 -18.78 24.61
N PRO A 35 -2.33 -17.73 24.57
CA PRO A 35 -1.88 -16.41 24.13
C PRO A 35 -0.93 -15.80 25.16
N ARG A 36 -0.04 -14.94 24.70
CA ARG A 36 0.80 -14.12 25.59
C ARG A 36 -0.07 -13.07 26.30
N ASP A 37 0.32 -12.67 27.51
CA ASP A 37 -0.46 -11.67 28.28
C ASP A 37 -0.69 -10.38 27.50
N VAL A 38 0.35 -9.88 26.81
CA VAL A 38 0.25 -8.68 25.96
C VAL A 38 -0.76 -8.84 24.82
N GLN A 39 -0.87 -10.03 24.23
CA GLN A 39 -1.85 -10.31 23.18
C GLN A 39 -3.27 -10.28 23.73
N SER A 40 -3.47 -10.94 24.88
CA SER A 40 -4.77 -10.96 25.55
C SER A 40 -5.23 -9.57 25.98
N GLU A 41 -4.32 -8.73 26.48
CA GLU A 41 -4.60 -7.34 26.84
C GLU A 41 -4.99 -6.49 25.64
N VAL A 42 -4.25 -6.61 24.53
CA VAL A 42 -4.53 -5.86 23.30
C VAL A 42 -5.88 -6.29 22.71
N TRP A 43 -6.17 -7.59 22.65
CA TRP A 43 -7.46 -8.08 22.16
C TRP A 43 -8.63 -7.56 22.99
N LYS A 44 -8.49 -7.56 24.32
CA LYS A 44 -9.53 -7.04 25.21
C LYS A 44 -9.82 -5.56 24.93
N LYS A 45 -8.75 -4.73 24.93
CA LYS A 45 -8.88 -3.29 24.64
C LYS A 45 -9.48 -3.01 23.27
N TRP A 46 -9.01 -3.74 22.24
CA TRP A 46 -9.53 -3.59 20.90
C TRP A 46 -11.00 -4.02 20.82
N PHE A 47 -11.38 -5.11 21.47
CA PHE A 47 -12.74 -5.63 21.43
C PHE A 47 -13.76 -4.64 21.99
N ASP A 48 -13.38 -3.88 23.01
CA ASP A 48 -14.23 -2.84 23.61
C ASP A 48 -14.51 -1.69 22.62
N ILE A 49 -13.58 -1.40 21.71
CA ILE A 49 -13.67 -0.31 20.73
C ILE A 49 -13.77 -0.80 19.28
N ARG A 50 -14.08 -2.07 19.04
CA ARG A 50 -14.05 -2.70 17.69
C ARG A 50 -15.04 -2.11 16.67
N ASN A 51 -15.98 -1.29 17.12
CA ASN A 51 -16.92 -0.57 16.27
C ASN A 51 -16.39 0.81 15.82
N GLU A 52 -15.25 1.24 16.36
CA GLU A 52 -14.58 2.44 15.89
C GLU A 52 -14.03 2.20 14.49
N LYS A 53 -14.21 3.22 13.61
CA LYS A 53 -13.80 3.11 12.20
C LYS A 53 -12.28 2.96 12.03
N ASN A 54 -11.52 3.68 12.85
CA ASN A 54 -10.06 3.71 12.76
C ASN A 54 -9.45 3.49 14.14
N VAL A 55 -8.65 2.44 14.27
CA VAL A 55 -7.97 2.08 15.53
C VAL A 55 -6.48 1.93 15.27
N ILE A 56 -5.65 2.55 16.07
CA ILE A 56 -4.19 2.42 16.03
C ILE A 56 -3.74 1.61 17.24
N LEU A 57 -3.02 0.50 16.99
CA LEU A 57 -2.44 -0.35 18.01
C LEU A 57 -0.93 -0.22 17.99
N LYS A 58 -0.33 0.13 19.14
CA LYS A 58 1.12 0.16 19.31
C LYS A 58 1.57 -1.04 20.14
N MET A 59 2.40 -1.88 19.54
CA MET A 59 2.97 -3.07 20.18
C MET A 59 4.47 -3.16 19.93
N ASN A 60 5.19 -3.71 20.90
CA ASN A 60 6.64 -3.91 20.78
C ASN A 60 6.97 -4.98 19.72
N THR A 61 8.17 -4.88 19.14
CA THR A 61 8.70 -5.91 18.25
C THR A 61 8.81 -7.25 18.98
N GLY A 62 8.49 -8.34 18.32
CA GLY A 62 8.51 -9.68 18.91
C GLY A 62 7.32 -10.04 19.82
N SER A 63 6.35 -9.14 20.02
CA SER A 63 5.15 -9.40 20.84
C SER A 63 4.11 -10.29 20.14
N GLY A 64 4.31 -10.65 18.88
CA GLY A 64 3.39 -11.46 18.09
C GLY A 64 2.27 -10.65 17.44
N LYS A 65 2.58 -9.48 16.89
CA LYS A 65 1.63 -8.59 16.18
C LYS A 65 0.82 -9.32 15.12
N THR A 66 1.48 -10.18 14.33
CA THR A 66 0.84 -10.96 13.25
C THR A 66 -0.29 -11.83 13.78
N VAL A 67 -0.04 -12.55 14.90
CA VAL A 67 -1.06 -13.35 15.58
C VAL A 67 -2.22 -12.47 16.04
N VAL A 68 -1.91 -11.33 16.64
CA VAL A 68 -2.94 -10.38 17.11
C VAL A 68 -3.83 -9.94 15.95
N GLY A 69 -3.23 -9.50 14.86
CA GLY A 69 -3.97 -9.03 13.69
C GLY A 69 -4.80 -10.13 13.00
N LEU A 70 -4.26 -11.32 12.85
CA LEU A 70 -4.98 -12.44 12.25
C LEU A 70 -6.22 -12.83 13.06
N ILE A 71 -6.10 -12.89 14.38
CA ILE A 71 -7.23 -13.19 15.27
C ILE A 71 -8.28 -12.07 15.25
N MET A 72 -7.86 -10.81 15.20
CA MET A 72 -8.79 -9.68 15.08
C MET A 72 -9.58 -9.72 13.77
N LEU A 73 -8.91 -10.01 12.64
CA LEU A 73 -9.60 -10.19 11.35
C LEU A 73 -10.51 -11.41 11.36
N GLN A 74 -10.12 -12.51 12.02
CA GLN A 74 -11.00 -13.66 12.20
C GLN A 74 -12.25 -13.29 13.04
N SER A 75 -12.09 -12.44 14.05
CA SER A 75 -13.22 -11.89 14.82
C SER A 75 -14.16 -11.09 13.90
N CYS A 76 -13.61 -10.20 13.07
CA CYS A 76 -14.39 -9.45 12.09
C CYS A 76 -15.13 -10.36 11.10
N LEU A 77 -14.50 -11.42 10.61
CA LEU A 77 -15.15 -12.40 9.72
C LEU A 77 -16.28 -13.15 10.44
N ASN A 78 -16.10 -13.50 11.71
CA ASN A 78 -17.13 -14.16 12.51
C ASN A 78 -18.31 -13.23 12.82
N GLU A 79 -18.08 -11.90 12.88
CA GLU A 79 -19.08 -10.83 13.06
C GLU A 79 -19.67 -10.36 11.72
N GLU A 80 -19.40 -11.07 10.61
CA GLU A 80 -19.89 -10.76 9.25
C GLU A 80 -19.43 -9.39 8.71
N LYS A 81 -18.30 -8.87 9.22
CA LYS A 81 -17.65 -7.62 8.78
C LYS A 81 -16.58 -7.86 7.70
N GLY A 82 -16.72 -8.93 6.94
CA GLY A 82 -15.83 -9.26 5.82
C GLY A 82 -16.24 -8.59 4.49
N PRO A 83 -15.45 -8.78 3.43
CA PRO A 83 -14.16 -9.49 3.37
C PRO A 83 -13.04 -8.83 4.19
N ALA A 84 -12.07 -9.63 4.65
CA ALA A 84 -11.01 -9.17 5.54
C ALA A 84 -9.64 -9.20 4.85
N ILE A 85 -8.86 -8.12 5.03
CA ILE A 85 -7.53 -7.98 4.40
C ILE A 85 -6.47 -7.72 5.47
N TYR A 86 -5.36 -8.47 5.39
CA TYR A 86 -4.13 -8.21 6.13
C TYR A 86 -3.08 -7.63 5.18
N VAL A 87 -2.68 -6.39 5.43
CA VAL A 87 -1.76 -5.64 4.57
C VAL A 87 -0.38 -5.58 5.20
N VAL A 88 0.64 -5.87 4.40
CA VAL A 88 2.05 -5.79 4.78
C VAL A 88 2.82 -4.79 3.90
N PRO A 89 3.97 -4.26 4.36
CA PRO A 89 4.75 -3.33 3.55
C PRO A 89 5.27 -3.92 2.24
N ASP A 90 5.71 -5.18 2.24
CA ASP A 90 6.41 -5.79 1.12
C ASP A 90 5.92 -7.22 0.83
N ASN A 91 5.99 -7.63 -0.44
CA ASN A 91 5.51 -8.93 -0.90
C ASN A 91 6.20 -10.13 -0.22
N TYR A 92 7.46 -10.03 0.22
CA TYR A 92 8.13 -11.13 0.90
C TYR A 92 7.51 -11.43 2.28
N LEU A 93 6.87 -10.42 2.93
CA LEU A 93 6.18 -10.60 4.20
C LEU A 93 4.83 -11.32 4.04
N VAL A 94 4.22 -11.28 2.85
CA VAL A 94 2.96 -11.98 2.57
C VAL A 94 3.06 -13.45 2.93
N LYS A 95 4.11 -14.13 2.47
CA LYS A 95 4.32 -15.55 2.75
C LYS A 95 4.50 -15.83 4.25
N GLN A 96 5.19 -14.95 4.98
CA GLN A 96 5.36 -15.10 6.43
C GLN A 96 4.02 -15.02 7.17
N VAL A 97 3.13 -14.11 6.77
CA VAL A 97 1.79 -13.99 7.37
C VAL A 97 0.92 -15.18 7.00
N ILE A 98 0.98 -15.67 5.76
CA ILE A 98 0.27 -16.90 5.33
C ILE A 98 0.74 -18.10 6.14
N ASP A 99 2.06 -18.26 6.33
CA ASP A 99 2.62 -19.35 7.12
C ASP A 99 2.18 -19.27 8.60
N GLU A 100 2.12 -18.06 9.15
CA GLU A 100 1.62 -17.83 10.51
C GLU A 100 0.13 -18.14 10.63
N ALA A 101 -0.69 -17.72 9.67
CA ALA A 101 -2.11 -18.05 9.61
C ALA A 101 -2.32 -19.59 9.55
N LYS A 102 -1.52 -20.28 8.73
CA LYS A 102 -1.54 -21.75 8.65
C LYS A 102 -1.18 -22.42 9.97
N ARG A 103 -0.18 -21.90 10.70
CA ARG A 103 0.21 -22.41 12.03
C ARG A 103 -0.90 -22.22 13.07
N LEU A 104 -1.70 -21.17 12.93
CA LEU A 104 -2.87 -20.94 13.77
C LEU A 104 -4.10 -21.75 13.35
N GLY A 105 -4.11 -22.31 12.14
CA GLY A 105 -5.30 -22.97 11.56
C GLY A 105 -6.35 -21.94 11.09
N ILE A 106 -5.93 -20.72 10.73
CA ILE A 106 -6.77 -19.69 10.15
C ILE A 106 -6.67 -19.74 8.62
N SER A 107 -7.81 -19.69 7.94
CA SER A 107 -7.84 -19.64 6.48
C SER A 107 -7.34 -18.29 5.96
N ALA A 108 -6.29 -18.31 5.15
CA ALA A 108 -5.72 -17.13 4.52
C ALA A 108 -5.25 -17.45 3.10
N THR A 109 -5.30 -16.46 2.21
CA THR A 109 -4.92 -16.58 0.80
C THR A 109 -4.14 -15.33 0.36
N GLU A 110 -3.26 -15.46 -0.62
CA GLU A 110 -2.62 -14.34 -1.32
C GLU A 110 -3.31 -14.01 -2.65
N ASP A 111 -4.27 -14.83 -3.07
CA ASP A 111 -5.02 -14.65 -4.29
C ASP A 111 -6.31 -13.86 -4.02
N LYS A 112 -6.38 -12.65 -4.59
CA LYS A 112 -7.57 -11.78 -4.49
C LYS A 112 -8.80 -12.37 -5.19
N ASP A 113 -8.61 -13.26 -6.16
CA ASP A 113 -9.66 -13.89 -6.93
C ASP A 113 -10.14 -15.20 -6.28
N ASP A 114 -9.56 -15.57 -5.14
CA ASP A 114 -9.97 -16.75 -4.36
C ASP A 114 -11.42 -16.61 -3.87
N TYR A 115 -12.22 -17.63 -4.21
CA TYR A 115 -13.63 -17.72 -3.78
C TYR A 115 -13.80 -17.65 -2.25
N SER A 116 -12.84 -18.17 -1.49
CA SER A 116 -12.90 -18.15 -0.03
C SER A 116 -12.76 -16.73 0.54
N TYR A 117 -11.94 -15.88 -0.08
CA TYR A 117 -11.84 -14.46 0.25
C TYR A 117 -13.14 -13.72 -0.07
N SER A 118 -13.62 -13.85 -1.30
CA SER A 118 -14.84 -13.17 -1.78
C SER A 118 -16.07 -13.49 -0.92
N ASN A 119 -16.13 -14.69 -0.34
CA ASN A 119 -17.20 -15.14 0.55
C ASN A 119 -16.88 -14.96 2.05
N SER A 120 -15.91 -14.15 2.39
CA SER A 120 -15.55 -13.86 3.78
C SER A 120 -15.20 -15.10 4.62
N LYS A 121 -14.60 -16.13 3.98
CA LYS A 121 -14.16 -17.37 4.63
C LYS A 121 -12.65 -17.43 4.84
N ALA A 122 -11.89 -16.59 4.15
CA ALA A 122 -10.45 -16.48 4.27
C ALA A 122 -10.04 -15.01 4.38
N ILE A 123 -8.90 -14.77 5.01
CA ILE A 123 -8.24 -13.46 5.07
C ILE A 123 -7.35 -13.32 3.84
N LEU A 124 -7.54 -12.26 3.05
CA LEU A 124 -6.59 -11.91 2.00
C LEU A 124 -5.34 -11.29 2.63
N VAL A 125 -4.17 -11.81 2.30
CA VAL A 125 -2.89 -11.24 2.73
C VAL A 125 -2.20 -10.64 1.50
N THR A 126 -1.90 -9.35 1.54
CA THR A 126 -1.33 -8.66 0.38
C THR A 126 -0.42 -7.50 0.78
N SER A 127 0.38 -6.99 -0.16
CA SER A 127 1.21 -5.82 0.10
C SER A 127 0.45 -4.51 -0.08
N ILE A 128 0.92 -3.46 0.58
CA ILE A 128 0.33 -2.12 0.47
C ILE A 128 0.36 -1.61 -0.98
N GLN A 129 1.36 -1.97 -1.76
CA GLN A 129 1.46 -1.60 -3.18
C GLN A 129 0.35 -2.22 -4.04
N THR A 130 -0.19 -3.37 -3.65
CA THR A 130 -1.36 -3.96 -4.33
C THR A 130 -2.63 -3.17 -4.04
N ILE A 131 -2.75 -2.62 -2.83
CA ILE A 131 -3.90 -1.82 -2.41
C ILE A 131 -3.83 -0.41 -3.00
N VAL A 132 -2.64 0.21 -2.97
CA VAL A 132 -2.43 1.60 -3.41
C VAL A 132 -1.51 1.62 -4.62
N ASN A 133 -2.10 1.68 -5.80
CA ASN A 133 -1.44 1.95 -7.09
C ASN A 133 -2.50 2.42 -8.09
N GLY A 134 -2.08 3.00 -9.21
CA GLY A 134 -2.98 3.57 -10.22
C GLY A 134 -3.95 2.59 -10.87
N TYR A 135 -3.72 1.30 -10.75
CA TYR A 135 -4.55 0.22 -11.29
C TYR A 135 -5.10 -0.72 -10.21
N SER A 136 -5.15 -0.24 -8.97
CA SER A 136 -5.67 -1.05 -7.86
C SER A 136 -7.12 -1.44 -8.08
N TYR A 137 -7.41 -2.73 -7.87
CA TYR A 137 -8.76 -3.27 -7.89
C TYR A 137 -9.58 -2.90 -6.64
N PHE A 138 -8.95 -2.28 -5.63
CA PHE A 138 -9.57 -1.91 -4.37
C PHE A 138 -10.07 -0.45 -4.33
N GLY A 139 -10.65 0.01 -5.43
CA GLY A 139 -11.33 1.31 -5.49
C GLY A 139 -10.60 2.42 -6.24
N MET A 140 -9.40 2.17 -6.79
CA MET A 140 -8.67 3.17 -7.60
C MET A 140 -9.09 3.10 -9.09
N ARG A 141 -9.51 1.95 -9.56
CA ARG A 141 -9.90 1.71 -10.95
C ARG A 141 -11.41 1.84 -11.13
N GLU A 142 -11.87 2.52 -12.18
CA GLU A 142 -13.27 2.50 -12.58
C GLU A 142 -13.71 1.05 -12.90
N GLY A 143 -14.71 0.55 -12.19
CA GLY A 143 -15.22 -0.80 -12.33
C GLY A 143 -14.47 -1.91 -11.57
N GLY A 144 -13.40 -1.60 -10.87
CA GLY A 144 -12.69 -2.54 -10.00
C GLY A 144 -13.20 -2.44 -8.56
N ASN A 145 -14.14 -3.30 -8.17
CA ASN A 145 -14.74 -3.25 -6.83
C ASN A 145 -14.56 -4.57 -6.11
N TYR A 146 -13.33 -4.83 -5.64
CA TYR A 146 -13.15 -5.82 -4.59
C TYR A 146 -13.55 -5.15 -3.26
N PRO A 147 -14.61 -5.62 -2.60
CA PRO A 147 -15.06 -5.01 -1.36
C PRO A 147 -14.05 -5.25 -0.24
N ILE A 148 -13.88 -4.26 0.62
CA ILE A 148 -13.12 -4.36 1.86
C ILE A 148 -14.10 -4.13 3.00
N GLY A 149 -14.33 -5.15 3.82
CA GLY A 149 -15.13 -5.02 5.03
C GLY A 149 -14.28 -4.66 6.25
N SER A 150 -13.13 -5.33 6.40
CA SER A 150 -12.16 -5.08 7.48
C SER A 150 -10.74 -5.12 6.96
N ILE A 151 -9.89 -4.22 7.45
CA ILE A 151 -8.48 -4.13 7.03
C ILE A 151 -7.58 -3.95 8.24
N ILE A 152 -6.46 -4.66 8.26
CA ILE A 152 -5.35 -4.41 9.17
C ILE A 152 -4.11 -4.07 8.33
N ILE A 153 -3.42 -3.01 8.71
CA ILE A 153 -2.15 -2.58 8.11
C ILE A 153 -1.06 -2.82 9.13
N ASP A 154 -0.18 -3.78 8.84
CA ASP A 154 0.99 -4.07 9.67
C ASP A 154 2.13 -3.12 9.32
N ASP A 155 2.88 -2.69 10.33
CA ASP A 155 3.96 -1.71 10.19
C ASP A 155 3.54 -0.47 9.38
N VAL A 156 2.65 0.32 9.98
CA VAL A 156 2.07 1.51 9.32
C VAL A 156 3.14 2.47 8.80
N HIS A 157 4.29 2.64 9.50
CA HIS A 157 5.34 3.53 9.03
C HIS A 157 5.95 3.06 7.71
N ALA A 158 6.33 1.77 7.64
CA ALA A 158 6.87 1.21 6.41
C ALA A 158 5.82 1.21 5.27
N CYS A 159 4.55 0.98 5.59
CA CYS A 159 3.46 1.09 4.61
C CYS A 159 3.28 2.53 4.11
N MET A 160 3.36 3.55 4.97
CA MET A 160 3.24 4.96 4.57
C MET A 160 4.37 5.38 3.63
N ASP A 161 5.61 4.98 3.90
CA ASP A 161 6.74 5.25 3.02
C ASP A 161 6.51 4.65 1.61
N LYS A 162 5.95 3.42 1.55
CA LYS A 162 5.57 2.78 0.29
C LYS A 162 4.42 3.48 -0.41
N ILE A 163 3.39 3.93 0.33
CA ILE A 163 2.29 4.72 -0.24
C ILE A 163 2.83 6.00 -0.86
N ILE A 164 3.64 6.75 -0.14
CA ILE A 164 4.25 8.00 -0.63
C ILE A 164 5.01 7.74 -1.93
N SER A 165 5.79 6.65 -1.99
CA SER A 165 6.54 6.31 -3.20
C SER A 165 5.66 5.98 -4.42
N GLN A 166 4.40 5.53 -4.23
CA GLN A 166 3.47 5.29 -5.35
C GLN A 166 2.98 6.59 -6.01
N PHE A 167 2.94 7.69 -5.26
CA PHE A 167 2.60 9.01 -5.79
C PHE A 167 3.79 9.74 -6.40
N MET A 168 4.93 9.08 -6.53
CA MET A 168 6.14 9.64 -7.13
C MET A 168 6.46 8.90 -8.42
N ILE A 169 6.50 9.62 -9.56
CA ILE A 169 6.96 9.07 -10.82
C ILE A 169 8.47 9.31 -10.93
N LYS A 170 9.24 8.24 -10.89
CA LYS A 170 10.69 8.28 -11.10
C LYS A 170 11.01 7.76 -12.49
N ILE A 171 11.68 8.60 -13.29
CA ILE A 171 12.03 8.34 -14.70
C ILE A 171 13.55 8.31 -14.80
N ASP A 172 14.09 7.13 -15.06
CA ASP A 172 15.54 6.92 -15.12
C ASP A 172 16.20 7.67 -16.29
N ALA A 173 17.40 8.20 -16.07
CA ALA A 173 18.13 9.02 -17.04
C ALA A 173 18.47 8.32 -18.36
N GLU A 174 18.51 6.98 -18.36
CA GLU A 174 18.76 6.20 -19.58
C GLU A 174 17.51 6.06 -20.46
N SER A 175 16.32 6.37 -19.93
CA SER A 175 15.07 6.25 -20.66
C SER A 175 14.88 7.35 -21.71
N ASP A 176 14.12 7.05 -22.75
CA ASP A 176 13.78 8.04 -23.76
C ASP A 176 12.81 9.11 -23.21
N ALA A 177 11.96 8.74 -22.24
CA ALA A 177 11.09 9.69 -21.54
C ALA A 177 11.90 10.77 -20.82
N TYR A 178 13.01 10.42 -20.16
CA TYR A 178 13.93 11.37 -19.55
C TYR A 178 14.49 12.35 -20.59
N LYS A 179 14.99 11.84 -21.71
CA LYS A 179 15.60 12.66 -22.79
C LYS A 179 14.59 13.64 -23.38
N GLU A 180 13.35 13.19 -23.62
CA GLU A 180 12.27 14.04 -24.12
C GLU A 180 11.87 15.13 -23.12
N LEU A 181 11.76 14.79 -21.82
CA LEU A 181 11.46 15.77 -20.77
C LEU A 181 12.60 16.79 -20.61
N ILE A 182 13.87 16.37 -20.63
CA ILE A 182 15.01 17.31 -20.63
C ILE A 182 14.95 18.23 -21.83
N ALA A 183 14.63 17.72 -23.02
CA ALA A 183 14.58 18.53 -24.25
C ALA A 183 13.55 19.68 -24.16
N ILE A 184 12.36 19.43 -23.62
CA ILE A 184 11.33 20.48 -23.49
C ILE A 184 11.70 21.55 -22.45
N PHE A 185 12.50 21.22 -21.45
CA PHE A 185 12.92 22.16 -20.39
C PHE A 185 14.26 22.86 -20.68
N SER A 186 15.06 22.33 -21.64
CA SER A 186 16.47 22.66 -21.78
C SER A 186 16.73 24.17 -21.97
N SER A 187 15.94 24.87 -22.80
CA SER A 187 16.10 26.30 -23.02
C SER A 187 15.92 27.09 -21.74
N SER A 188 14.78 26.91 -21.08
CA SER A 188 14.44 27.64 -19.86
C SER A 188 15.40 27.33 -18.70
N LEU A 189 15.83 26.08 -18.58
CA LEU A 189 16.74 25.69 -17.49
C LEU A 189 18.14 26.23 -17.69
N LYS A 190 18.61 26.32 -18.96
CA LYS A 190 19.88 27.01 -19.30
C LYS A 190 19.84 28.50 -18.97
N ASP A 191 18.71 29.15 -19.25
CA ASP A 191 18.53 30.57 -18.95
C ASP A 191 18.40 30.83 -17.43
N TYR A 192 17.66 29.94 -16.73
CA TYR A 192 17.37 30.09 -15.30
C TYR A 192 18.58 29.76 -14.42
N ASN A 193 19.26 28.64 -14.67
CA ASN A 193 20.40 28.19 -13.88
C ASN A 193 21.40 27.41 -14.75
N PRO A 194 22.20 28.11 -15.61
CA PRO A 194 23.07 27.48 -16.57
C PRO A 194 24.10 26.56 -15.94
N LYS A 195 24.64 26.93 -14.78
CA LYS A 195 25.65 26.15 -14.08
C LYS A 195 25.09 24.79 -13.64
N ASN A 196 23.95 24.77 -12.92
CA ASN A 196 23.35 23.53 -12.49
C ASN A 196 22.88 22.66 -13.66
N TYR A 197 22.41 23.27 -14.75
CA TYR A 197 22.05 22.52 -15.95
C TYR A 197 23.24 21.79 -16.53
N ILE A 198 24.38 22.47 -16.72
CA ILE A 198 25.62 21.85 -17.22
C ILE A 198 26.08 20.74 -16.27
N ASP A 199 26.16 21.03 -14.96
CA ASP A 199 26.61 20.05 -13.96
C ASP A 199 25.75 18.77 -13.99
N ILE A 200 24.43 18.90 -14.08
CA ILE A 200 23.49 17.75 -14.01
C ILE A 200 23.39 17.03 -15.36
N VAL A 201 23.10 17.79 -16.43
CA VAL A 201 22.71 17.17 -17.71
C VAL A 201 23.92 16.81 -18.56
N GLU A 202 24.96 17.67 -18.60
CA GLU A 202 26.13 17.48 -19.44
C GLU A 202 27.27 16.76 -18.71
N MET A 203 27.58 17.18 -17.45
CA MET A 203 28.68 16.62 -16.65
C MET A 203 28.26 15.41 -15.81
N LYS A 204 26.95 15.11 -15.72
CA LYS A 204 26.40 13.98 -14.95
C LYS A 204 26.81 13.97 -13.47
N ASP A 205 26.90 15.14 -12.83
CA ASP A 205 27.19 15.23 -11.39
C ASP A 205 26.00 14.76 -10.56
N CYS A 206 26.11 13.53 -10.02
CA CYS A 206 25.06 12.89 -9.21
C CYS A 206 24.81 13.58 -7.85
N ARG A 207 25.63 14.53 -7.44
CA ARG A 207 25.46 15.30 -6.19
C ARG A 207 24.56 16.51 -6.37
N LYS A 208 24.23 16.85 -7.60
CA LYS A 208 23.41 18.03 -7.93
C LYS A 208 21.97 17.65 -8.22
N LYS A 209 21.08 18.53 -7.78
CA LYS A 209 19.65 18.44 -8.06
C LYS A 209 19.14 19.79 -8.53
N MET A 210 18.13 19.81 -9.38
CA MET A 210 17.53 21.04 -9.90
C MET A 210 16.01 20.89 -9.94
N LEU A 211 15.31 21.78 -9.30
CA LEU A 211 13.86 21.91 -9.40
C LEU A 211 13.51 22.60 -10.72
N VAL A 212 12.59 22.04 -11.47
CA VAL A 212 12.00 22.73 -12.62
C VAL A 212 11.19 23.92 -12.10
N PRO A 213 11.43 25.15 -12.56
CA PRO A 213 10.68 26.30 -12.11
C PRO A 213 9.18 26.14 -12.38
N TYR A 214 8.35 26.56 -11.43
CA TYR A 214 6.90 26.45 -11.49
C TYR A 214 6.30 26.99 -12.79
N TRP A 215 6.74 28.15 -13.25
CA TRP A 215 6.22 28.76 -14.50
C TRP A 215 6.60 27.94 -15.75
N GLU A 216 7.74 27.27 -15.75
CA GLU A 216 8.13 26.39 -16.84
C GLU A 216 7.32 25.10 -16.81
N TRP A 217 7.14 24.51 -15.63
CA TRP A 217 6.28 23.36 -15.42
C TRP A 217 4.86 23.62 -15.95
N GLN A 218 4.26 24.75 -15.59
CA GLN A 218 2.94 25.16 -16.05
C GLN A 218 2.90 25.37 -17.57
N ARG A 219 3.90 26.01 -18.13
CA ARG A 219 3.96 26.28 -19.58
C ARG A 219 4.03 25.00 -20.41
N GLN A 220 4.62 23.94 -19.88
CA GLN A 220 4.88 22.70 -20.60
C GLN A 220 3.85 21.59 -20.32
N GLN A 221 2.76 21.87 -19.61
CA GLN A 221 1.80 20.84 -19.17
C GLN A 221 1.35 19.89 -20.27
N ASP A 222 0.94 20.41 -21.44
CA ASP A 222 0.48 19.59 -22.57
C ASP A 222 1.59 18.67 -23.10
N ASN A 223 2.82 19.18 -23.16
CA ASN A 223 3.96 18.41 -23.62
C ASN A 223 4.35 17.33 -22.59
N ILE A 224 4.35 17.68 -21.30
CA ILE A 224 4.62 16.74 -20.20
C ILE A 224 3.60 15.59 -20.23
N TYR A 225 2.31 15.92 -20.26
CA TYR A 225 1.25 14.92 -20.28
C TYR A 225 1.36 14.01 -21.50
N ARG A 226 1.63 14.57 -22.68
CA ARG A 226 1.85 13.80 -23.92
C ARG A 226 3.04 12.86 -23.80
N ILE A 227 4.16 13.31 -23.22
CA ILE A 227 5.36 12.47 -23.03
C ILE A 227 5.03 11.35 -22.03
N LEU A 228 4.46 11.66 -20.87
CA LEU A 228 4.12 10.66 -19.87
C LEU A 228 3.15 9.61 -20.43
N THR A 229 2.09 10.01 -21.14
CA THR A 229 1.13 9.11 -21.77
C THR A 229 1.78 8.25 -22.87
N LYS A 230 2.72 8.80 -23.63
CA LYS A 230 3.47 8.04 -24.65
C LYS A 230 4.23 6.86 -24.05
N TYR A 231 4.78 7.02 -22.84
CA TYR A 231 5.59 6.02 -22.14
C TYR A 231 4.84 5.22 -21.07
N ASP A 232 3.54 5.44 -20.93
CA ASP A 232 2.66 4.70 -20.00
C ASP A 232 2.42 3.23 -20.40
N ASN A 233 2.79 2.83 -21.61
CA ASN A 233 2.49 1.51 -22.16
C ASN A 233 3.29 0.34 -21.56
N SER A 234 4.30 0.61 -20.74
CA SER A 234 5.09 -0.44 -20.08
C SER A 234 4.51 -0.78 -18.73
N LYS A 235 3.84 -1.94 -18.61
CA LYS A 235 3.24 -2.46 -17.37
C LYS A 235 4.21 -2.58 -16.17
N ASN A 236 5.48 -2.27 -16.34
CA ASN A 236 6.50 -2.30 -15.30
C ASN A 236 7.13 -0.93 -15.05
N SER A 237 6.62 0.15 -15.65
CA SER A 237 7.18 1.48 -15.48
C SER A 237 6.57 2.23 -14.30
N ALA A 238 7.37 3.09 -13.65
CA ALA A 238 6.86 4.01 -12.62
C ALA A 238 5.80 4.96 -13.19
N ILE A 239 5.88 5.30 -14.48
CA ILE A 239 4.89 6.12 -15.19
C ILE A 239 3.55 5.39 -15.22
N TYR A 240 3.52 4.11 -15.62
CA TYR A 240 2.30 3.32 -15.70
C TYR A 240 1.52 3.30 -14.39
N PHE A 241 2.18 2.98 -13.27
CA PHE A 241 1.51 2.88 -11.97
C PHE A 241 1.28 4.23 -11.29
N GLY A 242 2.14 5.22 -11.53
CA GLY A 242 2.09 6.51 -10.85
C GLY A 242 1.20 7.54 -11.55
N LEU A 243 1.15 7.57 -12.89
CA LEU A 243 0.41 8.60 -13.62
C LEU A 243 -1.06 8.68 -13.23
N PRO A 244 -1.82 7.58 -13.15
CA PRO A 244 -3.22 7.64 -12.74
C PRO A 244 -3.45 8.16 -11.32
N LEU A 245 -2.45 8.02 -10.42
CA LEU A 245 -2.52 8.53 -9.06
C LEU A 245 -2.32 10.04 -8.98
N ILE A 246 -1.47 10.60 -9.83
CA ILE A 246 -1.11 12.03 -9.79
C ILE A 246 -1.74 12.86 -10.91
N GLU A 247 -2.46 12.26 -11.84
CA GLU A 247 -3.01 12.92 -13.02
C GLU A 247 -3.78 14.21 -12.67
N ARG A 248 -4.65 14.15 -11.67
CA ARG A 248 -5.43 15.31 -11.22
C ARG A 248 -4.62 16.42 -10.55
N SER A 249 -3.42 16.10 -10.07
CA SER A 249 -2.50 17.02 -9.39
C SER A 249 -1.24 17.31 -10.21
N LEU A 250 -1.16 16.76 -11.43
CA LEU A 250 0.03 16.91 -12.28
C LEU A 250 0.39 18.38 -12.52
N GLU A 251 -0.61 19.23 -12.73
CA GLU A 251 -0.43 20.66 -12.94
C GLU A 251 0.29 21.35 -11.77
N THR A 252 0.01 20.91 -10.54
CA THR A 252 0.60 21.46 -9.32
C THR A 252 1.76 20.64 -8.78
N SER A 253 2.19 19.60 -9.48
CA SER A 253 3.30 18.74 -9.06
C SER A 253 4.64 19.45 -9.17
N ASP A 254 5.57 19.04 -8.32
CA ASP A 254 6.98 19.43 -8.39
C ASP A 254 7.75 18.43 -9.26
N CYS A 255 8.74 18.93 -10.00
CA CYS A 255 9.60 18.11 -10.86
C CYS A 255 11.06 18.39 -10.54
N ILE A 256 11.80 17.35 -10.16
CA ILE A 256 13.21 17.42 -9.84
C ILE A 256 14.01 16.67 -10.87
N ILE A 257 15.06 17.32 -11.36
CA ILE A 257 16.02 16.74 -12.29
C ILE A 257 17.32 16.42 -11.55
N THR A 258 17.79 15.22 -11.70
CA THR A 258 19.11 14.76 -11.27
C THR A 258 19.84 14.14 -12.45
N ALA A 259 21.13 13.85 -12.27
CA ALA A 259 21.91 13.14 -13.29
C ALA A 259 21.44 11.71 -13.56
N SER A 260 20.72 11.09 -12.60
CA SER A 260 20.26 9.70 -12.68
C SER A 260 18.77 9.55 -12.97
N ALA A 261 17.94 10.57 -12.67
CA ALA A 261 16.50 10.48 -12.84
C ALA A 261 15.81 11.85 -12.89
N ILE A 262 14.57 11.86 -13.39
CA ILE A 262 13.56 12.88 -13.13
C ILE A 262 12.56 12.31 -12.16
N GLU A 263 12.22 13.09 -11.11
CA GLU A 263 11.23 12.74 -10.10
C GLU A 263 10.09 13.75 -10.16
N ILE A 264 8.85 13.26 -10.33
CA ILE A 264 7.63 14.07 -10.39
C ILE A 264 6.73 13.63 -9.24
N SER A 265 6.29 14.57 -8.40
CA SER A 265 5.37 14.25 -7.31
C SER A 265 4.43 15.42 -6.98
N PRO A 266 3.22 15.13 -6.49
CA PRO A 266 2.31 16.16 -6.01
C PRO A 266 2.91 16.99 -4.87
N LYS A 267 2.56 18.27 -4.78
CA LYS A 267 2.97 19.12 -3.65
C LYS A 267 2.47 18.53 -2.33
N GLY A 268 3.34 18.57 -1.32
CA GLY A 268 3.05 18.05 0.03
C GLY A 268 3.43 16.59 0.22
N ILE A 269 3.84 15.88 -0.83
CA ILE A 269 4.55 14.62 -0.72
C ILE A 269 6.04 14.97 -0.60
N ASP A 270 6.66 14.52 0.50
CA ASP A 270 8.03 14.89 0.86
C ASP A 270 9.02 14.36 -0.19
N LEU A 271 9.42 15.24 -1.10
CA LEU A 271 10.55 14.95 -1.97
C LEU A 271 11.81 15.01 -1.11
N GLU A 272 12.69 14.04 -1.22
CA GLU A 272 13.96 13.94 -0.44
C GLU A 272 14.90 15.18 -0.55
N ILE A 273 14.46 16.25 -1.21
CA ILE A 273 15.22 17.49 -1.31
C ILE A 273 15.33 18.23 0.03
N GLY A 274 14.32 18.14 0.88
CA GLY A 274 14.19 18.98 2.08
C GLY A 274 15.11 18.59 3.24
N ARG A 275 15.75 17.42 3.21
CA ARG A 275 16.57 16.95 4.33
C ARG A 275 18.06 17.27 4.23
N ALA A 276 18.51 17.84 3.13
CA ALA A 276 19.93 18.07 2.92
C ALA A 276 20.45 19.46 3.37
N HIS A 277 19.62 20.46 3.59
CA HIS A 277 20.06 21.78 4.01
C HIS A 277 18.97 22.55 4.77
N VAL A 278 18.94 22.38 6.07
CA VAL A 278 18.62 23.43 7.04
C VAL A 278 19.68 23.43 8.12
#